data_bf83ce65cb694d30d8f7145fc215b745
#
_entry.id   bf83ce65cb694d30d8f7145fc215b745
#
_cell.length_a   1.000
_cell.length_b   1.000
_cell.length_c   1.000
_cell.angle_alpha   90.00
_cell.angle_beta   90.00
_cell.angle_gamma   90.00
#
_symmetry.space_group_name_H-M   'P 1'
#
loop_
_entity.id
_entity.type
_entity.pdbx_description
1 polymer ?
#
loop_
_entity_poly.entity_id
_entity_poly.type
_entity_poly.pdbx_seq_one_letter_code
_entity_poly.pdbx_strand_id
1 'polypeptide(L)'
;MCYYTTVLKNSPADKEDLKMKKILAMILAAAMVFALCACGQSSAPAATEAPAADAAAAEAPAAEEKSADDLVYAVEAGSAGEAVALENGWNVVSVDTQSKALMEVAAGTSDAAIIDLLMAGAMIGEGTSYPDMKLGDELTTEEYGVGCRKGSDLADFINSVFAETYADGTMLEIAKTYGVQESLVEQPAVEEVSYADDGDVAYIKDKGTLIVGITDFEPMDYKDENGEWIGFDADMAKLVAEKLGVEIQFIEIDWDNKILELEAKSIDVVWNGMTLTSEVMNAMQCSNAYCNNAQVVVTNG
;
A
#
# COMPACT_ATOMS: atom_id res chain seq x y z
N MET A 1 39.38 -36.48 -10.32
CA MET A 1 38.91 -35.78 -11.50
C MET A 1 38.42 -34.42 -11.02
N CYS A 2 39.25 -33.38 -11.17
CA CYS A 2 38.94 -32.00 -10.70
C CYS A 2 38.21 -31.27 -11.81
N TYR A 3 37.05 -30.71 -11.50
CA TYR A 3 36.41 -29.72 -12.37
C TYR A 3 36.70 -28.32 -11.81
N TYR A 4 37.41 -27.53 -12.62
CA TYR A 4 37.63 -26.11 -12.42
C TYR A 4 36.38 -25.33 -12.83
N THR A 5 35.77 -24.59 -11.91
CA THR A 5 34.73 -23.60 -12.20
C THR A 5 35.43 -22.25 -12.41
N THR A 6 35.41 -21.75 -13.63
CA THR A 6 35.96 -20.45 -14.01
C THR A 6 34.94 -19.36 -13.65
N VAL A 7 35.24 -18.56 -12.65
CA VAL A 7 34.50 -17.33 -12.29
C VAL A 7 34.96 -16.22 -13.24
N LEU A 8 34.12 -15.80 -14.16
CA LEU A 8 34.35 -14.62 -14.98
C LEU A 8 34.18 -13.36 -14.11
N LYS A 9 35.30 -12.69 -13.80
CA LYS A 9 35.34 -11.37 -13.20
C LYS A 9 34.98 -10.33 -14.26
N ASN A 10 33.84 -9.63 -14.10
CA ASN A 10 33.52 -8.45 -14.89
C ASN A 10 34.56 -7.35 -14.62
N SER A 11 35.21 -6.89 -15.68
CA SER A 11 36.24 -5.82 -15.64
C SER A 11 35.58 -4.45 -15.48
N PRO A 12 36.25 -3.49 -14.80
CA PRO A 12 35.78 -2.09 -14.71
C PRO A 12 35.51 -1.41 -16.04
N ALA A 13 36.17 -1.86 -17.12
CA ALA A 13 36.01 -1.33 -18.46
C ALA A 13 34.60 -1.56 -19.05
N ASP A 14 33.92 -2.64 -18.70
CA ASP A 14 32.57 -2.97 -19.20
C ASP A 14 31.50 -2.02 -18.64
N LYS A 15 31.72 -1.46 -17.47
CA LYS A 15 30.78 -0.50 -16.84
C LYS A 15 30.86 0.91 -17.43
N GLU A 16 32.03 1.32 -17.91
CA GLU A 16 32.19 2.62 -18.59
C GLU A 16 31.59 2.62 -20.00
N ASP A 17 31.73 1.50 -20.72
CA ASP A 17 31.21 1.36 -22.09
C ASP A 17 29.65 1.37 -22.08
N LEU A 18 29.01 0.83 -21.02
CA LEU A 18 27.55 0.86 -20.86
C LEU A 18 27.02 2.25 -20.52
N LYS A 19 27.79 3.06 -19.74
CA LYS A 19 27.43 4.45 -19.45
C LYS A 19 27.56 5.35 -20.66
N MET A 20 28.60 5.18 -21.48
CA MET A 20 28.80 5.94 -22.73
C MET A 20 27.68 5.66 -23.74
N LYS A 21 27.23 4.41 -23.87
CA LYS A 21 26.11 4.06 -24.77
C LYS A 21 24.79 4.69 -24.36
N LYS A 22 24.52 4.84 -23.05
CA LYS A 22 23.33 5.52 -22.54
C LYS A 22 23.36 7.04 -22.75
N ILE A 23 24.52 7.67 -22.63
CA ILE A 23 24.70 9.11 -22.89
C ILE A 23 24.58 9.42 -24.41
N LEU A 24 25.11 8.56 -25.28
CA LEU A 24 25.00 8.72 -26.73
C LEU A 24 23.55 8.56 -27.23
N ALA A 25 22.74 7.70 -26.58
CA ALA A 25 21.31 7.54 -26.89
C ALA A 25 20.47 8.77 -26.51
N MET A 26 20.82 9.48 -25.43
CA MET A 26 20.13 10.72 -25.01
C MET A 26 20.46 11.92 -25.89
N ILE A 27 21.67 12.00 -26.50
CA ILE A 27 22.07 13.08 -27.39
C ILE A 27 21.41 12.96 -28.77
N LEU A 28 21.09 11.73 -29.22
CA LEU A 28 20.41 11.52 -30.51
C LEU A 28 18.92 11.88 -30.48
N ALA A 29 18.28 11.83 -29.29
CA ALA A 29 16.86 12.19 -29.12
C ALA A 29 16.62 13.71 -29.10
N ALA A 30 17.63 14.53 -28.79
CA ALA A 30 17.53 15.99 -28.73
C ALA A 30 17.71 16.71 -30.06
N ALA A 31 18.14 16.01 -31.12
CA ALA A 31 18.47 16.61 -32.41
C ALA A 31 17.34 16.61 -33.46
N MET A 32 16.13 16.12 -33.14
CA MET A 32 15.02 16.02 -34.13
C MET A 32 13.89 17.06 -33.96
N VAL A 33 14.06 18.10 -33.14
CA VAL A 33 12.98 19.09 -32.89
C VAL A 33 13.26 20.46 -33.57
N PHE A 34 14.37 20.67 -34.27
CA PHE A 34 14.70 21.96 -34.89
C PHE A 34 14.81 21.91 -36.42
N ALA A 35 13.71 21.60 -37.12
CA ALA A 35 13.65 21.83 -38.58
C ALA A 35 12.21 21.90 -39.08
N LEU A 36 11.48 23.00 -38.80
CA LEU A 36 10.32 23.42 -39.61
C LEU A 36 9.86 24.82 -39.19
N CYS A 37 10.57 25.85 -39.61
CA CYS A 37 10.03 27.21 -39.78
C CYS A 37 11.02 28.07 -40.58
N ALA A 38 10.90 28.06 -41.90
CA ALA A 38 11.37 29.16 -42.77
C ALA A 38 10.64 29.07 -44.10
N CYS A 39 9.74 30.00 -44.33
CA CYS A 39 9.62 30.77 -45.58
C CYS A 39 8.24 31.42 -45.69
N GLY A 40 8.25 32.76 -45.88
CA GLY A 40 7.07 33.48 -46.34
C GLY A 40 7.03 34.96 -45.94
N GLN A 41 7.90 35.77 -46.51
CA GLN A 41 7.90 37.22 -46.36
C GLN A 41 6.96 37.82 -47.43
N SER A 42 5.99 38.72 -47.00
CA SER A 42 5.53 39.79 -47.88
C SER A 42 4.70 40.84 -47.11
N SER A 43 5.26 42.06 -47.05
CA SER A 43 4.67 43.41 -47.09
C SER A 43 3.42 43.75 -46.27
N ALA A 44 3.61 44.72 -45.36
CA ALA A 44 2.57 45.60 -44.80
C ALA A 44 1.96 46.56 -45.85
N PRO A 45 0.74 47.09 -45.62
CA PRO A 45 0.67 48.50 -45.17
C PRO A 45 -0.43 48.83 -44.12
N ALA A 46 -0.06 49.86 -43.32
CA ALA A 46 -0.87 50.95 -42.75
C ALA A 46 -2.11 50.68 -41.87
N ALA A 47 -1.99 51.26 -40.69
CA ALA A 47 -2.92 51.56 -39.64
C ALA A 47 -4.35 51.95 -40.03
N THR A 48 -5.32 51.44 -39.20
CA THR A 48 -6.53 52.15 -38.87
C THR A 48 -6.93 51.76 -37.41
N GLU A 49 -6.97 52.73 -36.52
CA GLU A 49 -7.52 52.60 -35.17
C GLU A 49 -9.00 52.27 -35.24
N ALA A 50 -9.42 51.34 -34.41
CA ALA A 50 -10.82 51.15 -34.02
C ALA A 50 -10.90 50.59 -32.60
N PRO A 51 -11.97 50.81 -31.84
CA PRO A 51 -11.95 51.13 -30.43
C PRO A 51 -11.88 49.87 -29.53
N ALA A 52 -11.34 50.09 -28.31
CA ALA A 52 -11.32 49.14 -27.23
C ALA A 52 -12.73 48.59 -26.95
N ALA A 53 -12.93 47.28 -27.22
CA ALA A 53 -14.03 46.54 -26.68
C ALA A 53 -13.58 45.94 -25.35
N ASP A 54 -14.26 46.35 -24.31
CA ASP A 54 -14.19 45.86 -22.95
C ASP A 54 -14.50 44.34 -22.99
N ALA A 55 -13.48 43.50 -22.95
CA ALA A 55 -13.65 42.07 -22.81
C ALA A 55 -13.85 41.79 -21.31
N ALA A 56 -15.12 41.79 -20.90
CA ALA A 56 -15.50 41.20 -19.65
C ALA A 56 -14.98 39.74 -19.68
N ALA A 57 -14.03 39.44 -18.80
CA ALA A 57 -13.64 38.09 -18.52
C ALA A 57 -14.89 37.35 -18.02
N ALA A 58 -15.41 36.44 -18.85
CA ALA A 58 -16.39 35.48 -18.38
C ALA A 58 -15.68 34.60 -17.35
N GLU A 59 -16.03 34.80 -16.08
CA GLU A 59 -15.72 33.81 -15.04
C GLU A 59 -16.29 32.48 -15.55
N ALA A 60 -15.40 31.47 -15.64
CA ALA A 60 -15.85 30.09 -15.83
C ALA A 60 -16.84 29.78 -14.69
N PRO A 61 -17.96 29.09 -14.98
CA PRO A 61 -18.89 28.70 -13.92
C PRO A 61 -18.10 27.89 -12.90
N ALA A 62 -18.15 28.29 -11.63
CA ALA A 62 -17.64 27.50 -10.54
C ALA A 62 -18.28 26.10 -10.68
N ALA A 63 -17.46 25.06 -10.73
CA ALA A 63 -17.96 23.70 -10.70
C ALA A 63 -18.83 23.57 -9.44
N GLU A 64 -20.08 23.16 -9.59
CA GLU A 64 -20.93 22.85 -8.45
C GLU A 64 -20.22 21.76 -7.66
N GLU A 65 -19.91 22.02 -6.39
CA GLU A 65 -19.35 21.00 -5.51
C GLU A 65 -20.37 19.88 -5.39
N LYS A 66 -20.00 18.65 -5.81
CA LYS A 66 -20.83 17.47 -5.65
C LYS A 66 -21.06 17.21 -4.16
N SER A 67 -22.24 16.79 -3.77
CA SER A 67 -22.47 16.27 -2.41
C SER A 67 -21.80 14.90 -2.25
N ALA A 68 -21.56 14.48 -1.01
CA ALA A 68 -20.96 13.15 -0.75
C ALA A 68 -21.74 12.02 -1.42
N ASP A 69 -23.08 12.12 -1.49
CA ASP A 69 -23.97 11.13 -2.11
C ASP A 69 -23.84 11.07 -3.65
N ASP A 70 -23.34 12.14 -4.26
CA ASP A 70 -23.15 12.24 -5.72
C ASP A 70 -21.75 11.85 -6.18
N LEU A 71 -20.81 11.67 -5.24
CA LEU A 71 -19.45 11.23 -5.55
C LEU A 71 -19.39 9.73 -5.87
N VAL A 72 -18.41 9.36 -6.69
CA VAL A 72 -18.02 7.96 -6.95
C VAL A 72 -16.75 7.70 -6.17
N TYR A 73 -16.81 6.73 -5.26
CA TYR A 73 -15.68 6.36 -4.40
C TYR A 73 -15.02 5.09 -4.90
N ALA A 74 -13.71 5.14 -5.14
CA ALA A 74 -12.91 3.95 -5.36
C ALA A 74 -12.56 3.33 -4.00
N VAL A 75 -12.74 2.02 -3.84
CA VAL A 75 -12.50 1.28 -2.61
C VAL A 75 -11.90 -0.10 -2.93
N GLU A 76 -11.10 -0.65 -2.02
CA GLU A 76 -10.67 -2.04 -2.16
C GLU A 76 -11.82 -2.98 -1.79
N ALA A 77 -12.08 -3.98 -2.65
CA ALA A 77 -13.14 -4.95 -2.44
C ALA A 77 -12.95 -5.73 -1.14
N GLY A 78 -14.00 -5.86 -0.32
CA GLY A 78 -13.97 -6.55 0.98
C GLY A 78 -13.19 -5.81 2.08
N SER A 79 -12.87 -4.51 1.88
CA SER A 79 -12.21 -3.67 2.88
C SER A 79 -13.21 -3.03 3.86
N ALA A 80 -12.68 -2.48 4.95
CA ALA A 80 -13.47 -1.65 5.88
C ALA A 80 -13.96 -0.37 5.18
N GLY A 81 -13.17 0.19 4.26
CA GLY A 81 -13.55 1.36 3.45
C GLY A 81 -14.75 1.08 2.54
N GLU A 82 -14.81 -0.09 1.89
CA GLU A 82 -15.98 -0.50 1.11
C GLU A 82 -17.22 -0.64 2.00
N ALA A 83 -17.08 -1.30 3.16
CA ALA A 83 -18.18 -1.47 4.09
C ALA A 83 -18.78 -0.14 4.53
N VAL A 84 -17.93 0.84 4.92
CA VAL A 84 -18.37 2.19 5.31
C VAL A 84 -19.08 2.91 4.18
N ALA A 85 -18.56 2.83 2.95
CA ALA A 85 -19.20 3.47 1.79
C ALA A 85 -20.59 2.88 1.51
N LEU A 86 -20.71 1.54 1.56
CA LEU A 86 -21.98 0.83 1.34
C LEU A 86 -22.99 1.12 2.46
N GLU A 87 -22.55 1.19 3.72
CA GLU A 87 -23.42 1.56 4.86
C GLU A 87 -24.00 2.97 4.72
N ASN A 88 -23.23 3.90 4.14
CA ASN A 88 -23.69 5.25 3.86
C ASN A 88 -24.52 5.35 2.57
N GLY A 89 -24.63 4.29 1.77
CA GLY A 89 -25.35 4.25 0.52
C GLY A 89 -24.65 5.01 -0.61
N TRP A 90 -23.34 5.22 -0.52
CA TRP A 90 -22.56 5.93 -1.53
C TRP A 90 -22.30 5.08 -2.78
N ASN A 91 -21.98 5.74 -3.90
CA ASN A 91 -21.64 5.06 -5.14
C ASN A 91 -20.20 4.55 -5.08
N VAL A 92 -19.98 3.26 -5.17
CA VAL A 92 -18.66 2.65 -5.10
C VAL A 92 -18.19 2.04 -6.42
N VAL A 93 -16.88 2.10 -6.65
CA VAL A 93 -16.14 1.31 -7.63
C VAL A 93 -15.14 0.48 -6.84
N SER A 94 -15.41 -0.84 -6.76
CA SER A 94 -14.52 -1.76 -6.05
C SER A 94 -13.34 -2.15 -6.95
N VAL A 95 -12.14 -2.07 -6.39
CA VAL A 95 -10.87 -2.43 -7.03
C VAL A 95 -10.12 -3.47 -6.18
N ASP A 96 -9.03 -4.02 -6.71
CA ASP A 96 -8.34 -5.14 -6.04
C ASP A 96 -7.45 -4.70 -4.88
N THR A 97 -7.00 -3.42 -4.84
CA THR A 97 -6.12 -2.88 -3.79
C THR A 97 -6.40 -1.41 -3.52
N GLN A 98 -6.08 -0.92 -2.32
CA GLN A 98 -6.18 0.50 -2.00
C GLN A 98 -5.25 1.36 -2.88
N SER A 99 -4.08 0.86 -3.24
CA SER A 99 -3.18 1.51 -4.22
C SER A 99 -3.89 1.75 -5.55
N LYS A 100 -4.71 0.79 -6.03
CA LYS A 100 -5.53 0.97 -7.24
C LYS A 100 -6.65 1.98 -7.03
N ALA A 101 -7.24 2.07 -5.84
CA ALA A 101 -8.24 3.10 -5.54
C ALA A 101 -7.65 4.51 -5.68
N LEU A 102 -6.41 4.75 -5.20
CA LEU A 102 -5.71 6.01 -5.43
C LEU A 102 -5.41 6.26 -6.92
N MET A 103 -5.10 5.22 -7.69
CA MET A 103 -4.89 5.35 -9.15
C MET A 103 -6.18 5.76 -9.87
N GLU A 104 -7.36 5.26 -9.47
CA GLU A 104 -8.66 5.67 -10.04
C GLU A 104 -8.92 7.17 -9.81
N VAL A 105 -8.60 7.67 -8.60
CA VAL A 105 -8.71 9.10 -8.29
C VAL A 105 -7.70 9.91 -9.10
N ALA A 106 -6.44 9.47 -9.18
CA ALA A 106 -5.40 10.13 -9.98
C ALA A 106 -5.77 10.22 -11.47
N ALA A 107 -6.41 9.18 -12.00
CA ALA A 107 -6.88 9.13 -13.38
C ALA A 107 -8.17 9.95 -13.61
N GLY A 108 -8.86 10.39 -12.56
CA GLY A 108 -10.14 11.08 -12.64
C GLY A 108 -11.31 10.16 -13.04
N THR A 109 -11.18 8.86 -12.88
CA THR A 109 -12.22 7.86 -13.12
C THR A 109 -13.14 7.67 -11.92
N SER A 110 -12.63 7.99 -10.72
CA SER A 110 -13.41 8.15 -9.49
C SER A 110 -13.19 9.55 -8.91
N ASP A 111 -14.20 10.07 -8.22
CA ASP A 111 -14.14 11.41 -7.61
C ASP A 111 -13.30 11.41 -6.32
N ALA A 112 -13.35 10.31 -5.58
CA ALA A 112 -12.65 10.13 -4.32
C ALA A 112 -12.24 8.64 -4.14
N ALA A 113 -11.36 8.37 -3.18
CA ALA A 113 -11.10 7.06 -2.65
C ALA A 113 -11.42 7.01 -1.16
N ILE A 114 -11.75 5.83 -0.63
CA ILE A 114 -11.77 5.56 0.80
C ILE A 114 -10.69 4.53 1.07
N ILE A 115 -9.70 4.91 1.85
CA ILE A 115 -8.52 4.10 2.17
C ILE A 115 -8.15 4.24 3.65
N ASP A 116 -7.22 3.44 4.08
CA ASP A 116 -6.65 3.51 5.43
C ASP A 116 -5.83 4.79 5.64
N LEU A 117 -5.97 5.38 6.83
CA LEU A 117 -5.24 6.59 7.23
C LEU A 117 -3.73 6.39 7.17
N LEU A 118 -3.23 5.20 7.56
CA LEU A 118 -1.80 4.91 7.51
C LEU A 118 -1.28 4.88 6.07
N MET A 119 -2.04 4.31 5.13
CA MET A 119 -1.70 4.40 3.70
C MET A 119 -1.75 5.85 3.21
N ALA A 120 -2.80 6.58 3.55
CA ALA A 120 -2.90 7.99 3.17
C ALA A 120 -1.69 8.79 3.65
N GLY A 121 -1.24 8.56 4.90
CA GLY A 121 -0.06 9.21 5.47
C GLY A 121 1.25 8.89 4.73
N ALA A 122 1.38 7.70 4.15
CA ALA A 122 2.55 7.29 3.38
C ALA A 122 2.51 7.77 1.92
N MET A 123 1.32 7.82 1.31
CA MET A 123 1.16 7.96 -0.14
C MET A 123 0.78 9.37 -0.59
N ILE A 124 0.25 10.24 0.31
CA ILE A 124 -0.37 11.52 -0.05
C ILE A 124 0.40 12.69 0.55
N GLY A 125 0.57 13.76 -0.23
CA GLY A 125 1.21 15.00 0.17
C GLY A 125 2.60 15.21 -0.41
N GLU A 126 3.21 16.35 -0.09
CA GLU A 126 4.49 16.75 -0.67
C GLU A 126 5.59 15.71 -0.44
N GLY A 127 6.24 15.27 -1.50
CA GLY A 127 7.34 14.30 -1.47
C GLY A 127 6.90 12.83 -1.52
N THR A 128 5.60 12.55 -1.65
CA THR A 128 5.03 11.21 -1.78
C THR A 128 4.62 10.89 -3.22
N SER A 129 4.02 9.71 -3.44
CA SER A 129 3.55 9.26 -4.75
C SER A 129 2.41 10.12 -5.31
N TYR A 130 1.60 10.74 -4.44
CA TYR A 130 0.45 11.57 -4.81
C TYR A 130 0.50 12.95 -4.14
N PRO A 131 1.42 13.84 -4.59
CA PRO A 131 1.68 15.13 -3.93
C PRO A 131 0.49 16.12 -3.99
N ASP A 132 -0.38 15.98 -4.98
CA ASP A 132 -1.49 16.89 -5.21
C ASP A 132 -2.80 16.40 -4.57
N MET A 133 -2.87 15.15 -4.14
CA MET A 133 -4.06 14.63 -3.46
C MET A 133 -4.22 15.22 -2.06
N LYS A 134 -5.47 15.23 -1.60
CA LYS A 134 -5.85 15.76 -0.29
C LYS A 134 -6.55 14.74 0.55
N LEU A 135 -6.18 14.72 1.83
CA LEU A 135 -6.88 14.03 2.87
C LEU A 135 -8.17 14.79 3.21
N GLY A 136 -9.30 14.10 3.17
CA GLY A 136 -10.62 14.62 3.55
C GLY A 136 -11.05 14.12 4.92
N ASP A 137 -12.34 13.75 5.04
CA ASP A 137 -12.94 13.36 6.30
C ASP A 137 -12.44 11.98 6.78
N GLU A 138 -12.24 11.87 8.09
CA GLU A 138 -12.05 10.60 8.80
C GLU A 138 -13.43 10.00 9.09
N LEU A 139 -13.65 8.77 8.63
CA LEU A 139 -14.97 8.12 8.64
C LEU A 139 -15.13 7.16 9.82
N THR A 140 -14.03 6.56 10.29
CA THR A 140 -14.01 5.56 11.35
C THR A 140 -12.87 5.80 12.33
N THR A 141 -12.91 5.07 13.45
CA THR A 141 -11.74 4.81 14.29
C THR A 141 -11.68 3.30 14.45
N GLU A 142 -10.55 2.69 14.14
CA GLU A 142 -10.38 1.25 14.06
C GLU A 142 -9.00 0.80 14.50
N GLU A 143 -8.83 -0.51 14.66
CA GLU A 143 -7.58 -1.13 15.07
C GLU A 143 -7.23 -2.27 14.13
N TYR A 144 -5.93 -2.48 13.90
CA TYR A 144 -5.41 -3.61 13.12
C TYR A 144 -5.06 -4.80 14.00
N GLY A 145 -5.34 -5.99 13.48
CA GLY A 145 -4.92 -7.26 14.05
C GLY A 145 -4.54 -8.27 12.97
N VAL A 146 -3.94 -9.38 13.39
CA VAL A 146 -3.57 -10.49 12.51
C VAL A 146 -4.66 -11.56 12.58
N GLY A 147 -5.14 -12.01 11.44
CA GLY A 147 -6.15 -13.06 11.32
C GLY A 147 -5.53 -14.45 11.18
N CYS A 148 -5.86 -15.35 12.08
CA CYS A 148 -5.55 -16.76 12.02
C CYS A 148 -6.82 -17.59 11.81
N ARG A 149 -6.68 -18.86 11.43
CA ARG A 149 -7.83 -19.77 11.35
C ARG A 149 -8.62 -19.80 12.67
N LYS A 150 -9.92 -19.95 12.58
CA LYS A 150 -10.77 -19.97 13.78
C LYS A 150 -10.33 -21.07 14.75
N GLY A 151 -10.06 -20.66 16.01
CA GLY A 151 -9.57 -21.55 17.07
C GLY A 151 -8.08 -21.92 16.96
N SER A 152 -7.32 -21.23 16.12
CA SER A 152 -5.87 -21.42 15.97
C SER A 152 -5.11 -20.92 17.20
N ASP A 153 -4.13 -21.67 17.66
CA ASP A 153 -3.18 -21.30 18.72
C ASP A 153 -2.07 -20.34 18.21
N LEU A 154 -2.02 -20.12 16.89
CA LEU A 154 -1.06 -19.21 16.28
C LEU A 154 -1.30 -17.75 16.71
N ALA A 155 -2.54 -17.34 16.95
CA ALA A 155 -2.85 -15.99 17.44
C ALA A 155 -2.20 -15.73 18.82
N ASP A 156 -2.22 -16.74 19.72
CA ASP A 156 -1.55 -16.64 21.01
C ASP A 156 -0.02 -16.59 20.87
N PHE A 157 0.53 -17.33 19.90
CA PHE A 157 1.96 -17.23 19.57
C PHE A 157 2.33 -15.83 19.10
N ILE A 158 1.56 -15.25 18.16
CA ILE A 158 1.77 -13.89 17.67
C ILE A 158 1.67 -12.89 18.82
N ASN A 159 0.67 -13.00 19.69
CA ASN A 159 0.51 -12.14 20.87
C ASN A 159 1.73 -12.23 21.80
N SER A 160 2.33 -13.41 21.98
CA SER A 160 3.54 -13.55 22.78
C SER A 160 4.74 -12.84 22.17
N VAL A 161 4.87 -12.88 20.82
CA VAL A 161 5.90 -12.13 20.09
C VAL A 161 5.64 -10.63 20.18
N PHE A 162 4.41 -10.18 20.04
CA PHE A 162 4.04 -8.77 20.19
C PHE A 162 4.40 -8.25 21.58
N ALA A 163 4.03 -8.97 22.64
CA ALA A 163 4.35 -8.61 24.03
C ALA A 163 5.87 -8.51 24.26
N GLU A 164 6.64 -9.49 23.78
CA GLU A 164 8.11 -9.49 23.89
C GLU A 164 8.74 -8.30 23.17
N THR A 165 8.38 -8.12 21.87
CA THR A 165 8.98 -7.09 21.02
C THR A 165 8.54 -5.67 21.35
N TYR A 166 7.34 -5.52 21.93
CA TYR A 166 6.89 -4.25 22.48
C TYR A 166 7.67 -3.90 23.75
N ALA A 167 7.86 -4.86 24.65
CA ALA A 167 8.57 -4.66 25.92
C ALA A 167 10.06 -4.38 25.75
N ASP A 168 10.72 -5.00 24.77
CA ASP A 168 12.16 -4.80 24.49
C ASP A 168 12.44 -3.65 23.52
N GLY A 169 11.39 -3.07 22.90
CA GLY A 169 11.47 -1.94 21.99
C GLY A 169 11.71 -2.31 20.52
N THR A 170 11.82 -3.59 20.18
CA THR A 170 12.03 -4.05 18.79
C THR A 170 10.86 -3.62 17.89
N MET A 171 9.61 -3.82 18.34
CA MET A 171 8.41 -3.40 17.60
C MET A 171 8.43 -1.89 17.32
N LEU A 172 8.85 -1.07 18.31
CA LEU A 172 8.95 0.39 18.17
C LEU A 172 10.02 0.78 17.13
N GLU A 173 11.16 0.11 17.11
CA GLU A 173 12.23 0.39 16.12
C GLU A 173 11.78 0.03 14.69
N ILE A 174 11.07 -1.09 14.52
CA ILE A 174 10.46 -1.44 13.23
C ILE A 174 9.43 -0.37 12.84
N ALA A 175 8.52 0.00 13.74
CA ALA A 175 7.51 1.02 13.49
C ALA A 175 8.10 2.38 13.07
N LYS A 176 9.20 2.80 13.68
CA LYS A 176 9.94 4.03 13.30
C LYS A 176 10.51 3.95 11.89
N THR A 177 10.95 2.78 11.45
CA THR A 177 11.47 2.59 10.10
C THR A 177 10.43 2.93 9.04
N TYR A 178 9.17 2.63 9.34
CA TYR A 178 8.04 2.81 8.42
C TYR A 178 7.11 3.98 8.78
N GLY A 179 7.47 4.78 9.80
CA GLY A 179 6.72 5.99 10.17
C GLY A 179 5.40 5.75 10.92
N VAL A 180 5.16 4.53 11.41
CA VAL A 180 3.90 4.15 12.08
C VAL A 180 3.98 4.08 13.61
N GLN A 181 5.05 4.60 14.21
CA GLN A 181 5.31 4.50 15.67
C GLN A 181 4.23 5.16 16.53
N GLU A 182 3.57 6.20 16.05
CA GLU A 182 2.52 6.91 16.78
C GLU A 182 1.17 6.15 16.78
N SER A 183 1.04 5.16 15.90
CA SER A 183 -0.17 4.33 15.77
C SER A 183 -0.10 3.05 16.60
N LEU A 184 1.07 2.73 17.19
CA LEU A 184 1.23 1.49 17.96
C LEU A 184 0.27 1.42 19.15
N VAL A 185 -0.34 0.26 19.34
CA VAL A 185 -1.13 -0.09 20.51
C VAL A 185 -0.23 -0.78 21.53
N GLU A 186 -0.39 -0.39 22.81
CA GLU A 186 0.34 -1.03 23.92
C GLU A 186 0.02 -2.53 24.00
N GLN A 187 1.05 -3.36 24.08
CA GLN A 187 0.89 -4.80 24.15
C GLN A 187 0.93 -5.27 25.61
N PRO A 188 -0.12 -6.01 26.07
CA PRO A 188 -0.12 -6.55 27.42
C PRO A 188 0.95 -7.65 27.56
N ALA A 189 1.54 -7.76 28.73
CA ALA A 189 2.41 -8.88 29.04
C ALA A 189 1.62 -10.19 28.93
N VAL A 190 2.19 -11.18 28.26
CA VAL A 190 1.59 -12.51 28.07
C VAL A 190 2.25 -13.49 29.02
N GLU A 191 1.43 -14.30 29.75
CA GLU A 191 1.93 -15.43 30.51
C GLU A 191 2.47 -16.53 29.56
N GLU A 192 3.27 -17.44 30.09
CA GLU A 192 3.81 -18.56 29.29
C GLU A 192 2.66 -19.37 28.68
N VAL A 193 2.63 -19.44 27.35
CA VAL A 193 1.58 -20.15 26.59
C VAL A 193 2.11 -21.52 26.19
N SER A 194 1.29 -22.55 26.39
CA SER A 194 1.53 -23.88 25.86
C SER A 194 0.71 -24.09 24.59
N TYR A 195 1.34 -24.57 23.55
CA TYR A 195 0.72 -24.82 22.24
C TYR A 195 0.35 -26.30 22.11
N ALA A 196 -0.76 -26.58 21.40
CA ALA A 196 -1.22 -27.93 21.18
C ALA A 196 -0.31 -28.69 20.21
N ASP A 197 -0.08 -29.98 20.45
CA ASP A 197 0.74 -30.82 19.57
C ASP A 197 0.13 -31.01 18.17
N ASP A 198 -1.19 -30.75 18.02
CA ASP A 198 -1.98 -30.81 16.78
C ASP A 198 -2.53 -29.43 16.36
N GLY A 199 -2.05 -28.35 16.99
CA GLY A 199 -2.42 -26.98 16.69
C GLY A 199 -1.75 -26.42 15.42
N ASP A 200 -2.12 -25.20 15.05
CA ASP A 200 -1.55 -24.54 13.88
C ASP A 200 -0.07 -24.20 14.07
N VAL A 201 0.36 -23.89 15.29
CA VAL A 201 1.80 -23.68 15.59
C VAL A 201 2.61 -24.94 15.27
N ALA A 202 2.14 -26.12 15.68
CA ALA A 202 2.80 -27.39 15.36
C ALA A 202 2.75 -27.69 13.85
N TYR A 203 1.60 -27.49 13.21
CA TYR A 203 1.42 -27.67 11.76
C TYR A 203 2.38 -26.81 10.94
N ILE A 204 2.56 -25.52 11.29
CA ILE A 204 3.44 -24.60 10.58
C ILE A 204 4.91 -24.99 10.78
N LYS A 205 5.29 -25.39 12.01
CA LYS A 205 6.64 -25.88 12.30
C LYS A 205 6.97 -27.14 11.52
N ASP A 206 6.04 -28.09 11.43
CA ASP A 206 6.23 -29.33 10.66
C ASP A 206 6.29 -29.06 9.15
N LYS A 207 5.50 -28.11 8.66
CA LYS A 207 5.52 -27.65 7.26
C LYS A 207 6.81 -26.89 6.92
N GLY A 208 7.40 -26.21 7.91
CA GLY A 208 8.63 -25.43 7.76
C GLY A 208 8.45 -24.06 7.11
N THR A 209 7.20 -23.57 6.94
CA THR A 209 6.93 -22.30 6.28
C THR A 209 5.69 -21.63 6.89
N LEU A 210 5.79 -20.32 7.19
CA LEU A 210 4.66 -19.46 7.49
C LEU A 210 4.23 -18.77 6.21
N ILE A 211 2.98 -18.96 5.77
CA ILE A 211 2.41 -18.33 4.57
C ILE A 211 1.51 -17.17 4.99
N VAL A 212 1.86 -15.96 4.55
CA VAL A 212 1.18 -14.71 4.88
C VAL A 212 0.39 -14.21 3.67
N GLY A 213 -0.91 -14.01 3.82
CA GLY A 213 -1.77 -13.39 2.81
C GLY A 213 -1.78 -11.88 2.96
N ILE A 214 -1.46 -11.18 1.88
CA ILE A 214 -1.25 -9.72 1.82
C ILE A 214 -1.85 -9.11 0.55
N THR A 215 -1.94 -7.78 0.53
CA THR A 215 -2.10 -6.94 -0.68
C THR A 215 -0.99 -5.88 -0.70
N ASP A 216 -0.84 -5.14 -1.81
CA ASP A 216 0.09 -4.01 -1.89
C ASP A 216 -0.45 -2.82 -1.09
N PHE A 217 0.12 -2.61 0.09
CA PHE A 217 -0.33 -1.64 1.09
C PHE A 217 0.85 -0.96 1.81
N GLU A 218 1.44 0.08 1.22
CA GLU A 218 2.44 0.92 1.90
C GLU A 218 1.77 1.73 3.05
N PRO A 219 2.34 1.76 4.27
CA PRO A 219 3.66 1.29 4.69
C PRO A 219 3.67 -0.09 5.39
N MET A 220 2.56 -0.85 5.31
CA MET A 220 2.43 -2.13 6.03
C MET A 220 3.07 -3.29 5.27
N ASP A 221 2.73 -3.49 3.99
CA ASP A 221 3.29 -4.51 3.11
C ASP A 221 3.42 -3.95 1.70
N TYR A 222 4.64 -3.80 1.21
CA TYR A 222 4.91 -3.30 -0.15
C TYR A 222 6.27 -3.80 -0.64
N LYS A 223 6.54 -3.63 -1.94
CA LYS A 223 7.78 -4.10 -2.53
C LYS A 223 8.83 -3.00 -2.61
N ASP A 224 10.04 -3.33 -2.23
CA ASP A 224 11.21 -2.47 -2.45
C ASP A 224 11.64 -2.46 -3.93
N GLU A 225 12.72 -1.73 -4.24
CA GLU A 225 13.29 -1.65 -5.60
C GLU A 225 13.79 -3.00 -6.14
N ASN A 226 14.02 -4.00 -5.29
CA ASN A 226 14.46 -5.35 -5.66
C ASN A 226 13.29 -6.32 -5.81
N GLY A 227 12.08 -5.89 -5.48
CA GLY A 227 10.87 -6.71 -5.48
C GLY A 227 10.69 -7.55 -4.21
N GLU A 228 11.43 -7.26 -3.14
CA GLU A 228 11.30 -7.91 -1.84
C GLU A 228 10.20 -7.24 -1.03
N TRP A 229 9.38 -8.03 -0.35
CA TRP A 229 8.35 -7.51 0.55
C TRP A 229 8.98 -6.88 1.79
N ILE A 230 8.64 -5.62 2.04
CA ILE A 230 9.02 -4.82 3.19
C ILE A 230 7.78 -4.12 3.75
N GLY A 231 7.91 -3.45 4.86
CA GLY A 231 6.83 -2.77 5.55
C GLY A 231 6.74 -3.20 7.01
N PHE A 232 5.93 -2.49 7.78
CA PHE A 232 5.80 -2.78 9.21
C PHE A 232 5.27 -4.21 9.44
N ASP A 233 4.19 -4.58 8.76
CA ASP A 233 3.57 -5.91 8.89
C ASP A 233 4.49 -7.00 8.32
N ALA A 234 5.09 -6.76 7.15
CA ALA A 234 6.03 -7.69 6.55
C ALA A 234 7.22 -8.00 7.47
N ASP A 235 7.81 -6.99 8.11
CA ASP A 235 8.96 -7.20 8.98
C ASP A 235 8.56 -7.83 10.33
N MET A 236 7.39 -7.49 10.88
CA MET A 236 6.84 -8.18 12.05
C MET A 236 6.51 -9.65 11.74
N ALA A 237 5.97 -9.96 10.56
CA ALA A 237 5.69 -11.33 10.12
C ALA A 237 6.98 -12.14 9.93
N LYS A 238 8.05 -11.53 9.37
CA LYS A 238 9.39 -12.15 9.28
C LYS A 238 9.93 -12.51 10.67
N LEU A 239 9.78 -11.60 11.64
CA LEU A 239 10.20 -11.83 13.01
C LEU A 239 9.42 -12.97 13.67
N VAL A 240 8.11 -13.06 13.44
CA VAL A 240 7.28 -14.18 13.90
C VAL A 240 7.73 -15.50 13.28
N ALA A 241 8.01 -15.54 11.97
CA ALA A 241 8.52 -16.74 11.30
C ALA A 241 9.90 -17.17 11.86
N GLU A 242 10.81 -16.22 12.13
CA GLU A 242 12.10 -16.49 12.77
C GLU A 242 11.90 -17.12 14.15
N LYS A 243 11.01 -16.59 14.98
CA LYS A 243 10.71 -17.12 16.31
C LYS A 243 10.00 -18.49 16.27
N LEU A 244 9.21 -18.76 15.23
CA LEU A 244 8.68 -20.10 14.94
C LEU A 244 9.78 -21.08 14.49
N GLY A 245 10.89 -20.58 13.95
CA GLY A 245 11.97 -21.37 13.36
C GLY A 245 11.62 -21.91 11.97
N VAL A 246 10.87 -21.15 11.16
CA VAL A 246 10.39 -21.51 9.83
C VAL A 246 10.74 -20.44 8.79
N GLU A 247 10.69 -20.80 7.52
CA GLU A 247 10.77 -19.84 6.42
C GLU A 247 9.47 -19.03 6.33
N ILE A 248 9.53 -17.84 5.70
CA ILE A 248 8.35 -17.02 5.41
C ILE A 248 8.06 -17.00 3.93
N GLN A 249 6.78 -16.99 3.57
CA GLN A 249 6.29 -16.79 2.22
C GLN A 249 5.13 -15.78 2.23
N PHE A 250 5.23 -14.75 1.40
CA PHE A 250 4.14 -13.81 1.17
C PHE A 250 3.39 -14.18 -0.10
N ILE A 251 2.05 -14.16 -0.03
CA ILE A 251 1.16 -14.41 -1.17
C ILE A 251 0.20 -13.23 -1.28
N GLU A 252 0.20 -12.57 -2.46
CA GLU A 252 -0.83 -11.59 -2.79
C GLU A 252 -2.16 -12.31 -2.99
N ILE A 253 -3.19 -11.87 -2.27
CA ILE A 253 -4.54 -12.44 -2.31
C ILE A 253 -5.55 -11.39 -2.78
N ASP A 254 -6.70 -11.83 -3.27
CA ASP A 254 -7.87 -10.97 -3.35
C ASP A 254 -8.40 -10.74 -1.93
N TRP A 255 -8.41 -9.49 -1.48
CA TRP A 255 -8.75 -9.16 -0.09
C TRP A 255 -10.16 -9.60 0.31
N ASP A 256 -11.10 -9.57 -0.62
CA ASP A 256 -12.46 -10.09 -0.42
C ASP A 256 -12.50 -11.61 -0.12
N ASN A 257 -11.49 -12.35 -0.57
CA ASN A 257 -11.38 -13.79 -0.36
C ASN A 257 -10.54 -14.21 0.87
N LYS A 258 -10.05 -13.26 1.67
CA LYS A 258 -9.11 -13.51 2.79
C LYS A 258 -9.55 -14.60 3.78
N ILE A 259 -10.85 -14.64 4.11
CA ILE A 259 -11.40 -15.68 5.01
C ILE A 259 -11.34 -17.05 4.34
N LEU A 260 -11.73 -17.11 3.07
CA LEU A 260 -11.77 -18.36 2.30
C LEU A 260 -10.36 -18.95 2.08
N GLU A 261 -9.38 -18.09 1.76
CA GLU A 261 -7.97 -18.49 1.60
C GLU A 261 -7.39 -19.06 2.90
N LEU A 262 -7.75 -18.44 4.03
CA LEU A 262 -7.33 -18.90 5.36
C LEU A 262 -7.95 -20.25 5.73
N GLU A 263 -9.26 -20.43 5.47
CA GLU A 263 -9.98 -21.69 5.72
C GLU A 263 -9.47 -22.83 4.81
N ALA A 264 -9.15 -22.51 3.56
CA ALA A 264 -8.59 -23.46 2.59
C ALA A 264 -7.14 -23.86 2.90
N LYS A 265 -6.48 -23.21 3.85
CA LYS A 265 -5.05 -23.37 4.15
C LYS A 265 -4.12 -22.99 3.00
N SER A 266 -4.58 -22.14 2.08
CA SER A 266 -3.74 -21.50 1.06
C SER A 266 -2.75 -20.53 1.72
N ILE A 267 -3.20 -19.88 2.81
CA ILE A 267 -2.41 -19.04 3.69
C ILE A 267 -2.55 -19.51 5.16
N ASP A 268 -1.63 -19.11 6.01
CA ASP A 268 -1.66 -19.43 7.44
C ASP A 268 -2.19 -18.27 8.28
N VAL A 269 -1.89 -17.06 7.82
CA VAL A 269 -2.35 -15.80 8.44
C VAL A 269 -2.77 -14.80 7.36
N VAL A 270 -3.71 -13.93 7.70
CA VAL A 270 -3.99 -12.66 7.02
C VAL A 270 -3.31 -11.57 7.83
N TRP A 271 -2.32 -10.90 7.24
CA TRP A 271 -1.57 -9.87 7.94
C TRP A 271 -1.23 -8.74 6.98
N ASN A 272 -2.03 -7.68 6.96
CA ASN A 272 -1.98 -6.59 5.98
C ASN A 272 -2.80 -5.38 6.46
N GLY A 273 -2.48 -4.84 7.63
CA GLY A 273 -3.31 -3.77 8.19
C GLY A 273 -4.77 -4.17 8.32
N MET A 274 -5.05 -5.41 8.75
CA MET A 274 -6.40 -5.93 8.75
C MET A 274 -7.22 -5.32 9.90
N THR A 275 -8.26 -4.56 9.55
CA THR A 275 -9.20 -3.99 10.52
C THR A 275 -9.95 -5.08 11.28
N LEU A 276 -9.95 -4.99 12.61
CA LEU A 276 -10.66 -5.90 13.52
C LEU A 276 -12.18 -5.62 13.54
N THR A 277 -12.83 -5.82 12.39
CA THR A 277 -14.28 -5.71 12.26
C THR A 277 -14.99 -6.85 13.01
N SER A 278 -16.28 -6.65 13.31
CA SER A 278 -17.10 -7.73 13.90
C SER A 278 -17.16 -8.97 12.99
N GLU A 279 -17.16 -8.80 11.68
CA GLU A 279 -17.14 -9.89 10.71
C GLU A 279 -15.85 -10.70 10.82
N VAL A 280 -14.69 -10.03 10.74
CA VAL A 280 -13.37 -10.63 10.86
C VAL A 280 -13.21 -11.37 12.18
N MET A 281 -13.54 -10.75 13.31
CA MET A 281 -13.45 -11.37 14.64
C MET A 281 -14.39 -12.57 14.81
N ASN A 282 -15.52 -12.61 14.12
CA ASN A 282 -16.41 -13.77 14.12
C ASN A 282 -15.89 -14.92 13.27
N ALA A 283 -15.24 -14.64 12.14
CA ALA A 283 -14.73 -15.63 11.20
C ALA A 283 -13.35 -16.18 11.57
N MET A 284 -12.49 -15.37 12.16
CA MET A 284 -11.09 -15.70 12.44
C MET A 284 -10.80 -15.74 13.94
N GLN A 285 -9.66 -16.34 14.31
CA GLN A 285 -8.98 -16.12 15.59
C GLN A 285 -7.99 -15.00 15.38
N CYS A 286 -8.27 -13.82 15.95
CA CYS A 286 -7.43 -12.65 15.76
C CYS A 286 -6.39 -12.49 16.87
N SER A 287 -5.26 -11.87 16.55
CA SER A 287 -4.31 -11.38 17.54
C SER A 287 -4.90 -10.22 18.35
N ASN A 288 -4.16 -9.76 19.35
CA ASN A 288 -4.38 -8.43 19.93
C ASN A 288 -4.24 -7.36 18.84
N ALA A 289 -4.93 -6.24 19.03
CA ALA A 289 -4.70 -5.04 18.24
C ALA A 289 -3.24 -4.59 18.39
N TYR A 290 -2.61 -4.16 17.26
CA TYR A 290 -1.22 -3.71 17.29
C TYR A 290 -1.02 -2.28 16.77
N CYS A 291 -1.93 -1.78 15.91
CA CYS A 291 -1.95 -0.40 15.43
C CYS A 291 -3.37 0.17 15.45
N ASN A 292 -3.48 1.47 15.75
CA ASN A 292 -4.68 2.27 15.52
C ASN A 292 -4.72 2.72 14.04
N ASN A 293 -5.90 2.84 13.49
CA ASN A 293 -6.17 3.32 12.14
C ASN A 293 -7.52 4.03 12.04
N ALA A 294 -7.84 4.51 10.86
CA ALA A 294 -9.13 5.05 10.46
C ALA A 294 -9.34 4.85 8.95
N GLN A 295 -10.57 4.82 8.50
CA GLN A 295 -10.89 4.99 7.07
C GLN A 295 -11.02 6.47 6.77
N VAL A 296 -10.40 6.93 5.69
CA VAL A 296 -10.37 8.34 5.31
C VAL A 296 -10.75 8.53 3.84
N VAL A 297 -11.38 9.66 3.57
CA VAL A 297 -11.67 10.09 2.19
C VAL A 297 -10.43 10.76 1.61
N VAL A 298 -10.10 10.42 0.37
CA VAL A 298 -9.01 11.05 -0.40
C VAL A 298 -9.56 11.57 -1.72
N THR A 299 -9.20 12.81 -2.08
CA THR A 299 -9.63 13.46 -3.32
C THR A 299 -8.45 14.03 -4.09
N ASN A 300 -8.63 14.31 -5.38
CA ASN A 300 -7.73 15.22 -6.10
C ASN A 300 -7.82 16.63 -5.49
N GLY A 301 -6.68 17.31 -5.42
CA GLY A 301 -6.56 18.66 -4.88
C GLY A 301 -7.18 19.75 -5.75
#